data_2a080029980dfd023cb2b27f1e643985
#
_entry.id   2a080029980dfd023cb2b27f1e643985
#
_cell.length_a   1.000
_cell.length_b   1.000
_cell.length_c   1.000
_cell.angle_alpha   90.00
_cell.angle_beta   90.00
_cell.angle_gamma   90.00
#
_symmetry.space_group_name_H-M   'P 1'
#
loop_
_entity.id
_entity.type
_entity.pdbx_description
1 polymer ?
#
loop_
_entity_poly.entity_id
_entity_poly.type
_entity_poly.pdbx_seq_one_letter_code
_entity_poly.pdbx_strand_id
1 'polypeptide(L)'
;MSFGIKVKCRFLAGCNEHGADMTLDELSTREWQALDSAHHMAPFCDYGELRQHGARIITHAEGHYIHDSEGNRILDGMAGLWCVNVGYGRTELVEAASRQMTTLPYYNNFFKTSNRPVTALSAKLAELTPDGLNNVFYANSGSEANDTIIRMVRHFWALEGHPEKRVIIGRDYGYHGSTIMSASAGGMSGMHEQAAHEADFEHIRPPYGFLYQGNQDEAQFAANAASWLADRIAEVGADRVAAFIAEPVQGAGGVIIPPRGYFEHVQEICRRHDILFIADEVITGFGRTGQWFASQTMDLQPDMMTMAKGLTSGYVPMSAVMVGDRVATRLIADGGEFYHGFTYSGHPVAAAVALANLEIIEGEGLVERVRQDTGPYLAEALAPLAEHRLVGEVRTYGMLAAIELVKSKDGPELFADTGTVGAICRDHAIAGGLMMRAVRDAMILSPPLTFTRDDIDETVRIARRALDLTADQLGL
;
A
#
# COMPACT_ATOMS: atom_id res chain seq x y z
N MET A 1 24.72 -19.22 -4.92
CA MET A 1 24.53 -20.65 -5.25
C MET A 1 23.58 -20.69 -6.44
N SER A 2 24.05 -21.14 -7.61
CA SER A 2 23.19 -21.39 -8.76
C SER A 2 22.23 -22.54 -8.40
N PHE A 3 20.93 -22.28 -8.45
CA PHE A 3 19.94 -23.34 -8.41
C PHE A 3 19.95 -23.97 -9.80
N GLY A 4 20.60 -25.12 -9.97
CA GLY A 4 20.62 -25.92 -11.22
C GLY A 4 19.22 -26.44 -11.58
N ILE A 5 18.18 -25.58 -11.48
CA ILE A 5 16.82 -25.90 -11.88
C ILE A 5 16.81 -25.94 -13.41
N LYS A 6 16.50 -27.11 -13.95
CA LYS A 6 16.36 -27.33 -15.39
C LYS A 6 14.89 -27.18 -15.78
N VAL A 7 14.62 -26.33 -16.74
CA VAL A 7 13.29 -26.18 -17.34
C VAL A 7 13.30 -26.82 -18.73
N LYS A 8 12.35 -27.71 -19.00
CA LYS A 8 12.12 -28.23 -20.35
C LYS A 8 11.43 -27.16 -21.19
N CYS A 9 12.20 -26.45 -21.98
CA CYS A 9 11.70 -25.40 -22.84
C CYS A 9 11.01 -25.96 -24.10
N ARG A 10 9.73 -26.30 -24.01
CA ARG A 10 8.91 -26.60 -25.18
C ARG A 10 8.44 -25.37 -25.97
N PHE A 11 8.64 -24.18 -25.42
CA PHE A 11 8.06 -22.91 -25.89
C PHE A 11 9.08 -21.91 -26.44
N LEU A 12 10.38 -22.24 -26.43
CA LEU A 12 11.41 -21.36 -26.98
C LEU A 12 11.67 -21.69 -28.45
N ALA A 13 11.73 -20.66 -29.30
CA ALA A 13 12.07 -20.81 -30.72
C ALA A 13 13.47 -21.40 -30.86
N GLY A 14 13.57 -22.60 -31.45
CA GLY A 14 14.82 -23.33 -31.65
C GLY A 14 15.00 -24.59 -30.76
N CYS A 15 14.10 -24.87 -29.82
CA CYS A 15 14.08 -26.13 -29.11
C CYS A 15 13.50 -27.24 -30.00
N ASN A 16 14.27 -28.31 -30.22
CA ASN A 16 13.77 -29.53 -30.82
C ASN A 16 12.71 -30.18 -29.94
N GLU A 17 11.85 -31.04 -30.50
CA GLU A 17 10.75 -31.74 -29.79
C GLU A 17 11.19 -32.49 -28.50
N HIS A 18 12.48 -32.61 -28.24
CA HIS A 18 13.07 -33.29 -27.07
C HIS A 18 13.54 -32.32 -25.97
N GLY A 19 13.36 -30.99 -26.13
CA GLY A 19 13.65 -29.95 -25.13
C GLY A 19 15.07 -30.03 -24.57
N ALA A 20 15.96 -29.08 -24.91
CA ALA A 20 17.25 -28.96 -24.22
C ALA A 20 17.00 -28.61 -22.75
N ASP A 21 17.72 -29.31 -21.85
CA ASP A 21 17.82 -28.92 -20.44
C ASP A 21 18.68 -27.65 -20.36
N MET A 22 18.04 -26.48 -20.21
CA MET A 22 18.74 -25.20 -19.98
C MET A 22 18.73 -24.89 -18.49
N THR A 23 19.86 -24.38 -17.98
CA THR A 23 19.90 -23.81 -16.63
C THR A 23 19.28 -22.41 -16.65
N LEU A 24 18.48 -22.07 -15.64
CA LEU A 24 17.75 -20.79 -15.59
C LEU A 24 18.70 -19.58 -15.69
N ASP A 25 19.93 -19.69 -15.19
CA ASP A 25 20.92 -18.61 -15.17
C ASP A 25 21.49 -18.27 -16.58
N GLU A 26 21.24 -19.10 -17.60
CA GLU A 26 21.75 -18.94 -18.97
C GLU A 26 20.71 -18.35 -19.94
N LEU A 27 19.47 -18.12 -19.47
CA LEU A 27 18.37 -17.60 -20.32
C LEU A 27 18.57 -16.11 -20.63
N SER A 28 18.41 -15.77 -21.92
CA SER A 28 18.33 -14.38 -22.36
C SER A 28 17.02 -13.70 -21.90
N THR A 29 16.97 -12.37 -21.91
CA THR A 29 15.76 -11.59 -21.61
C THR A 29 14.55 -12.07 -22.43
N ARG A 30 14.74 -12.33 -23.73
CA ARG A 30 13.66 -12.82 -24.61
C ARG A 30 13.14 -14.20 -24.22
N GLU A 31 14.01 -15.08 -23.78
CA GLU A 31 13.60 -16.41 -23.30
C GLU A 31 12.85 -16.32 -21.99
N TRP A 32 13.27 -15.47 -21.03
CA TRP A 32 12.52 -15.16 -19.84
C TRP A 32 11.14 -14.58 -20.16
N GLN A 33 11.05 -13.61 -21.06
CA GLN A 33 9.78 -13.01 -21.50
C GLN A 33 8.87 -14.03 -22.18
N ALA A 34 9.42 -14.96 -22.97
CA ALA A 34 8.65 -16.03 -23.58
C ALA A 34 8.07 -17.01 -22.55
N LEU A 35 8.84 -17.37 -21.52
CA LEU A 35 8.35 -18.21 -20.41
C LEU A 35 7.30 -17.49 -19.59
N ASP A 36 7.52 -16.23 -19.25
CA ASP A 36 6.57 -15.39 -18.53
C ASP A 36 5.23 -15.31 -19.27
N SER A 37 5.27 -14.95 -20.56
CA SER A 37 4.07 -14.83 -21.40
C SER A 37 3.31 -16.15 -21.59
N ALA A 38 4.03 -17.29 -21.54
CA ALA A 38 3.41 -18.61 -21.70
C ALA A 38 2.76 -19.15 -20.42
N HIS A 39 3.27 -18.78 -19.25
CA HIS A 39 2.92 -19.49 -18.01
C HIS A 39 2.52 -18.59 -16.84
N HIS A 40 2.86 -17.30 -16.85
CA HIS A 40 2.57 -16.38 -15.77
C HIS A 40 1.45 -15.42 -16.13
N MET A 41 0.53 -15.20 -15.20
CA MET A 41 -0.51 -14.18 -15.28
C MET A 41 -0.21 -13.10 -14.24
N ALA A 42 0.47 -12.04 -14.66
CA ALA A 42 0.87 -10.97 -13.77
C ALA A 42 -0.36 -10.19 -13.25
N PRO A 43 -0.35 -9.75 -11.97
CA PRO A 43 -1.45 -8.96 -11.42
C PRO A 43 -1.47 -7.53 -11.98
N PHE A 44 -2.66 -6.92 -12.05
CA PHE A 44 -2.87 -5.53 -12.48
C PHE A 44 -2.22 -5.18 -13.84
N CYS A 45 -2.35 -6.04 -14.84
CA CYS A 45 -1.85 -5.76 -16.18
C CYS A 45 -2.82 -6.20 -17.26
N ASP A 46 -2.73 -5.57 -18.43
CA ASP A 46 -3.32 -6.06 -19.66
C ASP A 46 -2.46 -7.21 -20.21
N TYR A 47 -3.04 -8.40 -20.27
CA TYR A 47 -2.32 -9.60 -20.73
C TYR A 47 -2.01 -9.55 -22.23
N GLY A 48 -2.81 -8.83 -23.03
CA GLY A 48 -2.57 -8.63 -24.45
C GLY A 48 -1.33 -7.77 -24.69
N GLU A 49 -1.26 -6.62 -24.01
CA GLU A 49 -0.10 -5.72 -24.05
C GLU A 49 1.15 -6.41 -23.50
N LEU A 50 1.03 -7.12 -22.36
CA LEU A 50 2.16 -7.82 -21.76
C LEU A 50 2.76 -8.86 -22.71
N ARG A 51 1.91 -9.61 -23.41
CA ARG A 51 2.38 -10.59 -24.42
C ARG A 51 3.01 -9.95 -25.64
N GLN A 52 2.55 -8.76 -26.03
CA GLN A 52 3.09 -8.04 -27.18
C GLN A 52 4.44 -7.40 -26.90
N HIS A 53 4.63 -6.83 -25.71
CA HIS A 53 5.80 -6.03 -25.36
C HIS A 53 6.79 -6.77 -24.46
N GLY A 54 6.36 -7.85 -23.78
CA GLY A 54 7.13 -8.61 -22.80
C GLY A 54 7.23 -7.90 -21.44
N ALA A 55 7.41 -8.69 -20.39
CA ALA A 55 7.64 -8.19 -19.04
C ALA A 55 9.06 -7.64 -18.88
N ARG A 56 9.23 -6.61 -18.04
CA ARG A 56 10.56 -6.24 -17.54
C ARG A 56 11.00 -7.27 -16.51
N ILE A 57 12.07 -7.98 -16.78
CA ILE A 57 12.58 -9.04 -15.92
C ILE A 57 13.55 -8.44 -14.90
N ILE A 58 13.13 -8.30 -13.65
CA ILE A 58 14.00 -7.84 -12.55
C ILE A 58 14.84 -9.01 -12.06
N THR A 59 16.16 -8.82 -12.01
CA THR A 59 17.13 -9.88 -11.70
C THR A 59 17.68 -9.80 -10.29
N HIS A 60 17.94 -8.60 -9.80
CA HIS A 60 18.44 -8.37 -8.43
C HIS A 60 18.13 -6.93 -7.99
N ALA A 61 18.36 -6.67 -6.70
CA ALA A 61 18.25 -5.35 -6.12
C ALA A 61 19.28 -5.15 -5.02
N GLU A 62 19.79 -3.92 -4.88
CA GLU A 62 20.79 -3.54 -3.88
C GLU A 62 20.58 -2.08 -3.46
N GLY A 63 20.61 -1.80 -2.15
CA GLY A 63 20.41 -0.46 -1.61
C GLY A 63 19.06 0.11 -2.00
N HIS A 64 19.05 1.07 -2.91
CA HIS A 64 17.85 1.73 -3.41
C HIS A 64 17.54 1.42 -4.88
N TYR A 65 18.29 0.50 -5.51
CA TYR A 65 18.20 0.23 -6.93
C TYR A 65 17.74 -1.19 -7.22
N ILE A 66 16.93 -1.31 -8.26
CA ILE A 66 16.60 -2.57 -8.92
C ILE A 66 17.35 -2.68 -10.24
N HIS A 67 17.66 -3.90 -10.65
CA HIS A 67 18.35 -4.20 -11.89
C HIS A 67 17.53 -5.15 -12.74
N ASP A 68 17.42 -4.85 -14.03
CA ASP A 68 16.73 -5.73 -14.96
C ASP A 68 17.70 -6.59 -15.79
N SER A 69 17.14 -7.55 -16.52
CA SER A 69 17.90 -8.48 -17.35
C SER A 69 18.55 -7.85 -18.58
N GLU A 70 18.26 -6.59 -18.87
CA GLU A 70 18.91 -5.81 -19.94
C GLU A 70 20.10 -4.99 -19.42
N GLY A 71 20.40 -5.09 -18.10
CA GLY A 71 21.50 -4.38 -17.46
C GLY A 71 21.16 -2.96 -17.02
N ASN A 72 19.88 -2.55 -17.07
CA ASN A 72 19.47 -1.24 -16.57
C ASN A 72 19.49 -1.23 -15.04
N ARG A 73 20.08 -0.17 -14.48
CA ARG A 73 20.05 0.16 -13.05
C ARG A 73 18.99 1.25 -12.85
N ILE A 74 17.97 0.97 -12.05
CA ILE A 74 16.78 1.82 -11.89
C ILE A 74 16.63 2.17 -10.41
N LEU A 75 16.63 3.46 -10.09
CA LEU A 75 16.35 3.96 -8.74
C LEU A 75 14.89 3.66 -8.40
N ASP A 76 14.66 2.97 -7.28
CA ASP A 76 13.32 2.53 -6.90
C ASP A 76 12.57 3.61 -6.09
N GLY A 77 11.97 4.55 -6.77
CA GLY A 77 11.12 5.59 -6.18
C GLY A 77 9.78 5.09 -5.61
N MET A 78 9.52 3.77 -5.67
CA MET A 78 8.28 3.16 -5.18
C MET A 78 8.47 2.18 -4.02
N ALA A 79 9.70 1.95 -3.55
CA ALA A 79 10.03 0.93 -2.55
C ALA A 79 9.35 -0.42 -2.87
N GLY A 80 9.61 -0.96 -4.06
CA GLY A 80 8.86 -2.08 -4.62
C GLY A 80 7.41 -1.69 -4.91
N LEU A 81 6.54 -1.94 -3.97
CA LEU A 81 5.13 -1.50 -4.00
C LEU A 81 4.73 -0.93 -2.64
N TRP A 82 5.33 0.21 -2.25
CA TRP A 82 5.20 0.86 -0.94
C TRP A 82 5.65 -0.03 0.24
N CYS A 83 6.56 -0.96 0.06
CA CYS A 83 6.87 -1.95 1.09
C CYS A 83 8.33 -1.98 1.54
N VAL A 84 9.31 -1.70 0.69
CA VAL A 84 10.74 -1.85 1.02
C VAL A 84 11.26 -0.64 1.79
N ASN A 85 10.78 -0.47 3.03
CA ASN A 85 11.08 0.72 3.86
C ASN A 85 12.56 0.83 4.20
N VAL A 86 13.26 -0.29 4.48
CA VAL A 86 14.67 -0.31 4.89
C VAL A 86 15.65 -0.52 3.73
N GLY A 87 15.18 -0.50 2.47
CA GLY A 87 15.99 -0.76 1.29
C GLY A 87 16.25 -2.25 1.05
N TYR A 88 17.00 -2.53 -0.02
CA TYR A 88 17.33 -3.88 -0.46
C TYR A 88 18.68 -4.36 0.12
N GLY A 89 18.87 -5.68 0.18
CA GLY A 89 20.17 -6.27 0.56
C GLY A 89 20.44 -6.30 2.06
N ARG A 90 19.42 -6.17 2.93
CA ARG A 90 19.61 -6.23 4.39
C ARG A 90 19.92 -7.63 4.86
N THR A 91 21.18 -7.85 5.22
CA THR A 91 21.66 -9.13 5.70
C THR A 91 21.05 -9.53 7.04
N GLU A 92 20.70 -8.57 7.89
CA GLU A 92 20.05 -8.77 9.18
C GLU A 92 18.71 -9.49 9.03
N LEU A 93 17.92 -9.12 8.01
CA LEU A 93 16.64 -9.77 7.71
C LEU A 93 16.83 -11.19 7.16
N VAL A 94 17.83 -11.39 6.30
CA VAL A 94 18.20 -12.71 5.76
C VAL A 94 18.63 -13.64 6.89
N GLU A 95 19.47 -13.16 7.80
CA GLU A 95 19.94 -13.92 8.96
C GLU A 95 18.80 -14.25 9.94
N ALA A 96 17.89 -13.30 10.21
CA ALA A 96 16.71 -13.53 11.05
C ALA A 96 15.85 -14.66 10.47
N ALA A 97 15.58 -14.63 9.16
CA ALA A 97 14.86 -15.67 8.46
C ALA A 97 15.59 -17.02 8.55
N SER A 98 16.87 -17.07 8.26
CA SER A 98 17.69 -18.29 8.27
C SER A 98 17.75 -18.94 9.65
N ARG A 99 18.00 -18.14 10.70
CA ARG A 99 17.99 -18.62 12.09
C ARG A 99 16.64 -19.20 12.48
N GLN A 100 15.56 -18.50 12.16
CA GLN A 100 14.21 -18.95 12.52
C GLN A 100 13.81 -20.20 11.72
N MET A 101 14.16 -20.30 10.42
CA MET A 101 13.91 -21.50 9.61
C MET A 101 14.64 -22.73 10.17
N THR A 102 15.84 -22.56 10.73
CA THR A 102 16.58 -23.65 11.38
C THR A 102 15.95 -24.07 12.69
N THR A 103 15.38 -23.12 13.45
CA THR A 103 14.82 -23.39 14.80
C THR A 103 13.40 -23.93 14.72
N LEU A 104 12.53 -23.26 13.98
CA LEU A 104 11.12 -23.60 13.77
C LEU A 104 10.67 -22.99 12.44
N PRO A 105 10.73 -23.74 11.32
CA PRO A 105 10.38 -23.22 10.00
C PRO A 105 8.90 -22.88 9.89
N TYR A 106 8.04 -23.71 10.51
CA TYR A 106 6.59 -23.50 10.56
C TYR A 106 5.97 -24.30 11.71
N TYR A 107 5.00 -23.69 12.37
CA TYR A 107 3.93 -24.36 13.12
C TYR A 107 2.71 -23.44 13.15
N ASN A 108 1.52 -24.01 13.14
CA ASN A 108 0.28 -23.24 13.13
C ASN A 108 -0.01 -22.59 14.50
N ASN A 109 -0.82 -21.52 14.49
CA ASN A 109 -1.30 -20.84 15.70
C ASN A 109 -2.78 -21.21 16.02
N PHE A 110 -3.27 -22.30 15.49
CA PHE A 110 -4.59 -22.85 15.80
C PHE A 110 -4.53 -23.71 17.08
N PHE A 111 -5.70 -24.05 17.60
CA PHE A 111 -5.82 -25.04 18.70
C PHE A 111 -5.01 -24.70 19.95
N LYS A 112 -4.97 -23.43 20.33
CA LYS A 112 -4.27 -22.92 21.53
C LYS A 112 -2.75 -23.06 21.45
N THR A 113 -2.18 -23.07 20.26
CA THR A 113 -0.73 -23.02 20.06
C THR A 113 -0.29 -21.62 19.65
N SER A 114 0.96 -21.28 19.93
CA SER A 114 1.63 -20.05 19.53
C SER A 114 3.12 -20.32 19.37
N ASN A 115 3.87 -19.31 18.91
CA ASN A 115 5.32 -19.37 18.79
C ASN A 115 5.96 -18.08 19.35
N ARG A 116 7.23 -18.19 19.78
CA ARG A 116 7.94 -17.08 20.45
C ARG A 116 8.02 -15.81 19.59
N PRO A 117 8.41 -15.86 18.29
CA PRO A 117 8.46 -14.65 17.47
C PRO A 117 7.11 -13.92 17.36
N VAL A 118 6.01 -14.65 17.17
CA VAL A 118 4.67 -14.06 17.10
C VAL A 118 4.29 -13.37 18.40
N THR A 119 4.53 -14.01 19.55
CA THR A 119 4.22 -13.43 20.85
C THR A 119 5.03 -12.15 21.10
N ALA A 120 6.33 -12.18 20.77
CA ALA A 120 7.20 -11.00 20.90
C ALA A 120 6.77 -9.87 19.94
N LEU A 121 6.45 -10.21 18.69
CA LEU A 121 5.98 -9.23 17.71
C LEU A 121 4.65 -8.60 18.15
N SER A 122 3.73 -9.38 18.73
CA SER A 122 2.45 -8.85 19.22
C SER A 122 2.65 -7.81 20.32
N ALA A 123 3.57 -8.09 21.27
CA ALA A 123 3.91 -7.12 22.31
C ALA A 123 4.57 -5.86 21.72
N LYS A 124 5.49 -6.01 20.76
CA LYS A 124 6.14 -4.86 20.11
C LYS A 124 5.15 -4.01 19.31
N LEU A 125 4.22 -4.61 18.58
CA LEU A 125 3.20 -3.87 17.85
C LEU A 125 2.25 -3.11 18.77
N ALA A 126 1.84 -3.70 19.90
CA ALA A 126 1.02 -3.02 20.90
C ALA A 126 1.75 -1.82 21.54
N GLU A 127 3.09 -1.89 21.69
CA GLU A 127 3.91 -0.77 22.17
C GLU A 127 3.98 0.39 21.15
N LEU A 128 4.01 0.08 19.84
CA LEU A 128 4.24 1.07 18.77
C LEU A 128 2.95 1.75 18.27
N THR A 129 1.79 1.08 18.42
CA THR A 129 0.50 1.59 17.94
C THR A 129 -0.12 2.60 18.90
N PRO A 130 -1.10 3.40 18.46
CA PRO A 130 -1.88 4.26 19.35
C PRO A 130 -2.47 3.50 20.55
N ASP A 131 -2.63 4.20 21.68
CA ASP A 131 -3.20 3.63 22.90
C ASP A 131 -4.55 2.94 22.66
N GLY A 132 -4.78 1.83 23.35
CA GLY A 132 -6.01 1.06 23.23
C GLY A 132 -6.01 -0.01 22.12
N LEU A 133 -4.99 -0.08 21.27
CA LEU A 133 -4.80 -1.10 20.25
C LEU A 133 -3.86 -2.21 20.77
N ASN A 134 -4.38 -3.12 21.60
CA ASN A 134 -3.55 -4.05 22.38
C ASN A 134 -3.57 -5.50 21.89
N ASN A 135 -4.47 -5.85 20.97
CA ASN A 135 -4.65 -7.24 20.53
C ASN A 135 -4.31 -7.37 19.05
N VAL A 136 -3.60 -8.45 18.67
CA VAL A 136 -3.13 -8.64 17.30
C VAL A 136 -3.68 -9.91 16.69
N PHE A 137 -4.24 -9.81 15.48
CA PHE A 137 -4.55 -10.96 14.64
C PHE A 137 -3.67 -10.92 13.38
N TYR A 138 -3.01 -12.02 13.04
CA TYR A 138 -2.09 -12.09 11.90
C TYR A 138 -2.71 -12.70 10.66
N ALA A 139 -2.35 -12.14 9.49
CA ALA A 139 -2.64 -12.66 8.17
C ALA A 139 -1.39 -12.54 7.28
N ASN A 140 -1.50 -12.72 5.96
CA ASN A 140 -0.35 -12.74 5.07
C ASN A 140 -0.33 -11.55 4.10
N SER A 141 -1.45 -10.87 3.93
CA SER A 141 -1.61 -9.72 3.04
C SER A 141 -2.56 -8.69 3.63
N GLY A 142 -2.46 -7.42 3.17
CA GLY A 142 -3.42 -6.38 3.55
C GLY A 142 -4.87 -6.76 3.19
N SER A 143 -5.07 -7.48 2.08
CA SER A 143 -6.38 -7.97 1.67
C SER A 143 -6.98 -8.93 2.69
N GLU A 144 -6.21 -9.93 3.14
CA GLU A 144 -6.65 -10.87 4.17
C GLU A 144 -6.89 -10.18 5.53
N ALA A 145 -6.06 -9.18 5.87
CA ALA A 145 -6.23 -8.41 7.09
C ALA A 145 -7.54 -7.60 7.06
N ASN A 146 -7.86 -6.95 5.96
CA ASN A 146 -9.13 -6.22 5.81
C ASN A 146 -10.34 -7.15 5.76
N ASP A 147 -10.26 -8.31 5.12
CA ASP A 147 -11.32 -9.33 5.20
C ASP A 147 -11.54 -9.82 6.64
N THR A 148 -10.45 -9.96 7.41
CA THR A 148 -10.51 -10.30 8.84
C THR A 148 -11.23 -9.22 9.64
N ILE A 149 -10.89 -7.94 9.41
CA ILE A 149 -11.58 -6.80 10.05
C ILE A 149 -13.08 -6.82 9.76
N ILE A 150 -13.46 -6.98 8.49
CA ILE A 150 -14.88 -7.02 8.09
C ILE A 150 -15.63 -8.13 8.82
N ARG A 151 -15.01 -9.31 8.97
CA ARG A 151 -15.59 -10.40 9.75
C ARG A 151 -15.70 -10.08 11.24
N MET A 152 -14.64 -9.48 11.84
CA MET A 152 -14.65 -9.08 13.26
C MET A 152 -15.71 -8.01 13.53
N VAL A 153 -15.82 -7.00 12.67
CA VAL A 153 -16.83 -5.94 12.75
C VAL A 153 -18.26 -6.51 12.77
N ARG A 154 -18.56 -7.40 11.82
CA ARG A 154 -19.91 -8.02 11.75
C ARG A 154 -20.17 -8.92 12.94
N HIS A 155 -19.18 -9.65 13.43
CA HIS A 155 -19.30 -10.49 14.62
C HIS A 155 -19.48 -9.64 15.88
N PHE A 156 -18.73 -8.56 16.04
CA PHE A 156 -18.85 -7.60 17.13
C PHE A 156 -20.27 -7.04 17.23
N TRP A 157 -20.84 -6.53 16.11
CA TRP A 157 -22.16 -5.98 16.12
C TRP A 157 -23.26 -7.02 16.39
N ALA A 158 -23.07 -8.25 15.93
CA ALA A 158 -23.99 -9.35 16.28
C ALA A 158 -23.98 -9.65 17.80
N LEU A 159 -22.79 -9.60 18.44
CA LEU A 159 -22.66 -9.76 19.91
C LEU A 159 -23.24 -8.58 20.68
N GLU A 160 -23.18 -7.37 20.11
CA GLU A 160 -23.84 -6.17 20.66
C GLU A 160 -25.37 -6.19 20.50
N GLY A 161 -25.92 -7.18 19.81
CA GLY A 161 -27.37 -7.31 19.55
C GLY A 161 -27.86 -6.56 18.32
N HIS A 162 -26.95 -6.12 17.45
CA HIS A 162 -27.17 -5.35 16.23
C HIS A 162 -26.71 -6.11 14.97
N PRO A 163 -27.23 -7.32 14.66
CA PRO A 163 -26.80 -8.09 13.50
C PRO A 163 -27.12 -7.42 12.14
N GLU A 164 -27.97 -6.42 12.12
CA GLU A 164 -28.31 -5.59 10.97
C GLU A 164 -27.18 -4.59 10.62
N LYS A 165 -26.32 -4.21 11.56
CA LYS A 165 -25.13 -3.36 11.33
C LYS A 165 -24.08 -4.13 10.56
N ARG A 166 -24.12 -4.05 9.23
CA ARG A 166 -23.26 -4.80 8.31
C ARG A 166 -22.57 -3.95 7.27
N VAL A 167 -23.09 -2.76 6.98
CA VAL A 167 -22.59 -1.90 5.92
C VAL A 167 -21.26 -1.29 6.33
N ILE A 168 -20.26 -1.43 5.48
CA ILE A 168 -18.97 -0.78 5.59
C ILE A 168 -18.94 0.39 4.60
N ILE A 169 -18.62 1.58 5.07
CA ILE A 169 -18.43 2.74 4.20
C ILE A 169 -16.93 2.94 3.96
N GLY A 170 -16.52 2.97 2.69
CA GLY A 170 -15.18 3.33 2.23
C GLY A 170 -15.16 4.66 1.49
N ARG A 171 -14.08 4.93 0.77
CA ARG A 171 -13.93 6.13 -0.06
C ARG A 171 -13.63 5.75 -1.50
N ASP A 172 -14.18 6.51 -2.45
CA ASP A 172 -13.78 6.44 -3.86
C ASP A 172 -12.25 6.59 -3.96
N TYR A 173 -11.64 5.89 -4.91
CA TYR A 173 -10.19 5.76 -5.09
C TYR A 173 -9.45 5.06 -3.95
N GLY A 174 -10.12 4.63 -2.87
CA GLY A 174 -9.53 3.84 -1.80
C GLY A 174 -9.14 2.45 -2.26
N TYR A 175 -8.04 1.90 -1.69
CA TYR A 175 -7.61 0.54 -1.97
C TYR A 175 -7.39 -0.22 -0.67
N HIS A 176 -8.24 -1.22 -0.42
CA HIS A 176 -8.18 -2.02 0.79
C HIS A 176 -7.81 -3.49 0.55
N GLY A 177 -7.61 -3.88 -0.71
CA GLY A 177 -7.20 -5.23 -1.07
C GLY A 177 -7.82 -5.76 -2.36
N SER A 178 -7.55 -7.03 -2.68
CA SER A 178 -7.99 -7.69 -3.91
C SER A 178 -8.86 -8.93 -3.67
N THR A 179 -9.14 -9.32 -2.42
CA THR A 179 -10.21 -10.27 -2.10
C THR A 179 -11.56 -9.61 -2.31
N ILE A 180 -12.62 -10.38 -2.53
CA ILE A 180 -13.95 -9.83 -2.87
C ILE A 180 -14.41 -8.77 -1.85
N MET A 181 -14.29 -9.06 -0.54
CA MET A 181 -14.75 -8.14 0.49
C MET A 181 -13.86 -6.90 0.62
N SER A 182 -12.54 -7.06 0.58
CA SER A 182 -11.62 -5.92 0.67
C SER A 182 -11.62 -5.06 -0.60
N ALA A 183 -11.83 -5.65 -1.77
CA ALA A 183 -12.02 -4.93 -3.02
C ALA A 183 -13.35 -4.16 -3.02
N SER A 184 -14.42 -4.74 -2.45
CA SER A 184 -15.70 -4.06 -2.26
C SER A 184 -15.62 -2.91 -1.28
N ALA A 185 -14.77 -3.00 -0.23
CA ALA A 185 -14.52 -1.89 0.69
C ALA A 185 -13.69 -0.75 0.05
N GLY A 186 -12.84 -1.10 -0.92
CA GLY A 186 -12.12 -0.12 -1.76
C GLY A 186 -13.06 0.55 -2.77
N GLY A 187 -12.69 1.74 -3.24
CA GLY A 187 -13.48 2.52 -4.19
C GLY A 187 -12.86 2.60 -5.59
N MET A 188 -12.15 1.56 -6.03
CA MET A 188 -11.58 1.48 -7.37
C MET A 188 -12.60 0.90 -8.37
N SER A 189 -13.20 1.73 -9.23
CA SER A 189 -14.25 1.36 -10.18
C SER A 189 -13.86 0.17 -11.07
N GLY A 190 -12.64 0.12 -11.59
CA GLY A 190 -12.19 -0.98 -12.42
C GLY A 190 -12.17 -2.34 -11.70
N MET A 191 -11.99 -2.39 -10.39
CA MET A 191 -12.11 -3.62 -9.60
C MET A 191 -13.58 -4.03 -9.41
N HIS A 192 -14.47 -3.05 -9.20
CA HIS A 192 -15.91 -3.28 -9.07
C HIS A 192 -16.51 -3.80 -10.38
N GLU A 193 -16.13 -3.22 -11.51
CA GLU A 193 -16.55 -3.67 -12.85
C GLU A 193 -16.14 -5.13 -13.14
N GLN A 194 -15.08 -5.62 -12.52
CA GLN A 194 -14.59 -7.00 -12.62
C GLN A 194 -15.21 -7.93 -11.56
N ALA A 195 -16.41 -7.64 -11.09
CA ALA A 195 -17.21 -8.47 -10.17
C ALA A 195 -16.74 -8.49 -8.70
N ALA A 196 -16.14 -7.41 -8.21
CA ALA A 196 -15.73 -7.27 -6.83
C ALA A 196 -16.48 -6.15 -6.11
N HIS A 197 -17.82 -6.21 -6.08
CA HIS A 197 -18.65 -5.28 -5.33
C HIS A 197 -19.84 -6.01 -4.69
N GLU A 198 -19.84 -6.04 -3.36
CA GLU A 198 -20.89 -6.65 -2.55
C GLU A 198 -21.88 -5.61 -2.02
N ALA A 199 -23.13 -6.02 -1.75
CA ALA A 199 -24.23 -5.12 -1.41
C ALA A 199 -24.09 -4.38 -0.07
N ASP A 200 -23.27 -4.90 0.86
CA ASP A 200 -23.05 -4.29 2.17
C ASP A 200 -21.87 -3.29 2.18
N PHE A 201 -21.53 -2.71 1.04
CA PHE A 201 -20.45 -1.70 0.92
C PHE A 201 -20.96 -0.45 0.23
N GLU A 202 -20.59 0.69 0.79
CA GLU A 202 -20.92 2.01 0.29
C GLU A 202 -19.67 2.88 0.20
N HIS A 203 -19.70 3.91 -0.62
CA HIS A 203 -18.56 4.79 -0.81
C HIS A 203 -18.98 6.26 -0.71
N ILE A 204 -18.02 7.07 -0.25
CA ILE A 204 -18.09 8.53 -0.27
C ILE A 204 -16.95 9.11 -1.08
N ARG A 205 -17.08 10.34 -1.52
CA ARG A 205 -15.98 11.05 -2.19
C ARG A 205 -14.75 11.12 -1.30
N PRO A 206 -13.53 11.02 -1.87
CA PRO A 206 -12.31 11.24 -1.11
C PRO A 206 -12.13 12.71 -0.76
N PRO A 207 -11.45 13.06 0.35
CA PRO A 207 -11.13 14.44 0.71
C PRO A 207 -9.99 15.00 -0.18
N TYR A 208 -10.22 15.02 -1.48
CA TYR A 208 -9.24 15.37 -2.50
C TYR A 208 -9.34 16.86 -2.84
N GLY A 209 -8.53 17.69 -2.18
CA GLY A 209 -8.56 19.15 -2.30
C GLY A 209 -8.41 19.62 -3.74
N PHE A 210 -7.49 19.05 -4.50
CA PHE A 210 -7.27 19.39 -5.91
C PHE A 210 -8.54 19.33 -6.77
N LEU A 211 -9.43 18.36 -6.52
CA LEU A 211 -10.67 18.21 -7.29
C LEU A 211 -11.89 18.90 -6.66
N TYR A 212 -11.96 18.96 -5.33
CA TYR A 212 -13.24 19.27 -4.66
C TYR A 212 -13.19 20.46 -3.72
N GLN A 213 -12.03 21.04 -3.42
CA GLN A 213 -11.94 22.18 -2.50
C GLN A 213 -12.54 23.46 -3.09
N GLY A 214 -12.32 23.71 -4.38
CA GLY A 214 -12.80 24.93 -5.03
C GLY A 214 -12.29 26.20 -4.33
N ASN A 215 -13.21 27.11 -4.00
CA ASN A 215 -12.91 28.37 -3.31
C ASN A 215 -13.01 28.29 -1.77
N GLN A 216 -13.21 27.09 -1.19
CA GLN A 216 -13.27 26.91 0.25
C GLN A 216 -11.87 27.04 0.86
N ASP A 217 -11.75 27.60 2.05
CA ASP A 217 -10.54 27.46 2.84
C ASP A 217 -10.38 25.99 3.34
N GLU A 218 -9.20 25.65 3.84
CA GLU A 218 -8.88 24.27 4.23
C GLU A 218 -9.84 23.73 5.32
N ALA A 219 -10.19 24.55 6.32
CA ALA A 219 -11.06 24.15 7.41
C ALA A 219 -12.51 23.93 6.94
N GLN A 220 -13.01 24.82 6.08
CA GLN A 220 -14.33 24.66 5.46
C GLN A 220 -14.39 23.41 4.60
N PHE A 221 -13.34 23.16 3.82
CA PHE A 221 -13.28 21.95 3.00
C PHE A 221 -13.17 20.69 3.86
N ALA A 222 -12.40 20.70 4.96
CA ALA A 222 -12.30 19.57 5.89
C ALA A 222 -13.68 19.20 6.47
N ALA A 223 -14.45 20.19 6.95
CA ALA A 223 -15.79 19.97 7.50
C ALA A 223 -16.76 19.49 6.41
N ASN A 224 -16.73 20.09 5.23
CA ASN A 224 -17.58 19.71 4.10
C ASN A 224 -17.26 18.27 3.62
N ALA A 225 -15.99 17.92 3.43
CA ALA A 225 -15.60 16.57 3.01
C ALA A 225 -15.99 15.51 4.04
N ALA A 226 -15.90 15.81 5.34
CA ALA A 226 -16.36 14.92 6.39
C ALA A 226 -17.89 14.77 6.41
N SER A 227 -18.66 15.82 6.06
CA SER A 227 -20.13 15.75 6.03
C SER A 227 -20.64 14.72 5.02
N TRP A 228 -19.90 14.40 3.95
CA TRP A 228 -20.29 13.34 3.00
C TRP A 228 -20.45 11.97 3.68
N LEU A 229 -19.72 11.72 4.78
CA LEU A 229 -19.92 10.52 5.59
C LEU A 229 -21.26 10.58 6.33
N ALA A 230 -21.59 11.72 6.96
CA ALA A 230 -22.86 11.88 7.67
C ALA A 230 -24.05 11.76 6.72
N ASP A 231 -23.95 12.34 5.52
CA ASP A 231 -24.99 12.26 4.49
C ASP A 231 -25.18 10.79 4.04
N ARG A 232 -24.11 10.06 3.80
CA ARG A 232 -24.19 8.64 3.41
C ARG A 232 -24.76 7.78 4.55
N ILE A 233 -24.40 8.03 5.81
CA ILE A 233 -25.00 7.35 6.96
C ILE A 233 -26.51 7.60 7.03
N ALA A 234 -26.96 8.83 6.76
CA ALA A 234 -28.38 9.17 6.76
C ALA A 234 -29.15 8.48 5.62
N GLU A 235 -28.54 8.34 4.43
CA GLU A 235 -29.12 7.64 3.28
C GLU A 235 -29.24 6.12 3.52
N VAL A 236 -28.21 5.50 4.10
CA VAL A 236 -28.15 4.05 4.37
C VAL A 236 -29.02 3.66 5.58
N GLY A 237 -29.09 4.53 6.57
CA GLY A 237 -29.62 4.27 7.91
C GLY A 237 -28.51 3.90 8.90
N ALA A 238 -28.37 4.68 9.97
CA ALA A 238 -27.32 4.53 10.97
C ALA A 238 -27.34 3.15 11.68
N ASP A 239 -28.53 2.54 11.79
CA ASP A 239 -28.76 1.21 12.34
C ASP A 239 -28.18 0.08 11.46
N ARG A 240 -27.87 0.36 10.21
CA ARG A 240 -27.27 -0.58 9.26
C ARG A 240 -25.77 -0.40 9.08
N VAL A 241 -25.23 0.78 9.39
CA VAL A 241 -23.81 1.08 9.19
C VAL A 241 -22.99 0.51 10.33
N ALA A 242 -22.04 -0.37 10.01
CA ALA A 242 -21.18 -1.05 10.97
C ALA A 242 -19.86 -0.29 11.20
N ALA A 243 -19.23 0.19 10.12
CA ALA A 243 -17.93 0.84 10.20
C ALA A 243 -17.69 1.81 9.04
N PHE A 244 -16.78 2.76 9.27
CA PHE A 244 -16.08 3.52 8.24
C PHE A 244 -14.63 3.06 8.17
N ILE A 245 -14.13 2.72 6.96
CA ILE A 245 -12.75 2.34 6.73
C ILE A 245 -12.04 3.39 5.89
N ALA A 246 -10.83 3.77 6.30
CA ALA A 246 -10.06 4.80 5.61
C ALA A 246 -8.55 4.61 5.72
N GLU A 247 -7.84 4.81 4.60
CA GLU A 247 -6.40 5.08 4.63
C GLU A 247 -6.17 6.49 5.19
N PRO A 248 -5.24 6.73 6.13
CA PRO A 248 -4.90 8.10 6.55
C PRO A 248 -4.48 9.00 5.39
N VAL A 249 -3.67 8.48 4.47
CA VAL A 249 -3.39 9.04 3.15
C VAL A 249 -3.73 7.98 2.12
N GLN A 250 -4.60 8.28 1.15
CA GLN A 250 -4.96 7.32 0.11
C GLN A 250 -3.79 7.13 -0.86
N GLY A 251 -3.00 6.08 -0.63
CA GLY A 251 -1.77 5.84 -1.38
C GLY A 251 -2.04 5.45 -2.83
N ALA A 252 -2.67 4.31 -3.05
CA ALA A 252 -2.98 3.78 -4.36
C ALA A 252 -3.99 4.64 -5.15
N GLY A 253 -4.77 5.47 -4.46
CA GLY A 253 -5.66 6.47 -5.04
C GLY A 253 -4.94 7.70 -5.63
N GLY A 254 -3.61 7.81 -5.49
CA GLY A 254 -2.84 8.93 -6.02
C GLY A 254 -2.22 9.83 -4.96
N VAL A 255 -1.89 9.30 -3.79
CA VAL A 255 -1.38 10.05 -2.62
C VAL A 255 -2.32 11.21 -2.28
N ILE A 256 -3.59 10.90 -2.05
CA ILE A 256 -4.59 11.90 -1.65
C ILE A 256 -4.44 12.17 -0.16
N ILE A 257 -3.99 13.38 0.16
CA ILE A 257 -3.77 13.85 1.53
C ILE A 257 -5.04 14.57 1.97
N PRO A 258 -5.67 14.15 3.10
CA PRO A 258 -6.85 14.85 3.60
C PRO A 258 -6.49 16.24 4.13
N PRO A 259 -7.39 17.23 4.04
CA PRO A 259 -7.19 18.55 4.66
C PRO A 259 -7.11 18.41 6.19
N ARG A 260 -6.38 19.32 6.83
CA ARG A 260 -6.25 19.32 8.29
C ARG A 260 -7.62 19.42 8.96
N GLY A 261 -7.88 18.59 9.96
CA GLY A 261 -9.15 18.54 10.69
C GLY A 261 -10.19 17.58 10.09
N TYR A 262 -9.99 17.06 8.88
CA TYR A 262 -10.93 16.11 8.25
C TYR A 262 -11.23 14.91 9.16
N PHE A 263 -10.23 14.25 9.66
CA PHE A 263 -10.41 13.06 10.51
C PHE A 263 -10.94 13.40 11.91
N GLU A 264 -10.73 14.58 12.42
CA GLU A 264 -11.37 15.05 13.65
C GLU A 264 -12.90 15.02 13.49
N HIS A 265 -13.41 15.61 12.40
CA HIS A 265 -14.83 15.57 12.05
C HIS A 265 -15.33 14.15 11.77
N VAL A 266 -14.58 13.33 11.03
CA VAL A 266 -14.93 11.94 10.75
C VAL A 266 -15.10 11.13 12.03
N GLN A 267 -14.15 11.22 12.97
CA GLN A 267 -14.20 10.52 14.25
C GLN A 267 -15.41 10.98 15.10
N GLU A 268 -15.73 12.27 15.08
CA GLU A 268 -16.92 12.80 15.74
C GLU A 268 -18.21 12.22 15.15
N ILE A 269 -18.29 12.11 13.81
CA ILE A 269 -19.44 11.50 13.11
C ILE A 269 -19.54 10.01 13.49
N CYS A 270 -18.43 9.26 13.47
CA CYS A 270 -18.41 7.84 13.85
C CYS A 270 -18.90 7.63 15.29
N ARG A 271 -18.41 8.44 16.23
CA ARG A 271 -18.85 8.38 17.64
C ARG A 271 -20.34 8.72 17.82
N ARG A 272 -20.82 9.75 17.12
CA ARG A 272 -22.24 10.19 17.19
C ARG A 272 -23.21 9.12 16.70
N HIS A 273 -22.83 8.36 15.69
CA HIS A 273 -23.67 7.32 15.08
C HIS A 273 -23.36 5.91 15.60
N ASP A 274 -22.46 5.80 16.57
CA ASP A 274 -22.02 4.53 17.14
C ASP A 274 -21.61 3.52 16.05
N ILE A 275 -20.67 3.94 15.18
CA ILE A 275 -20.05 3.10 14.15
C ILE A 275 -18.55 2.98 14.41
N LEU A 276 -17.96 1.84 14.02
CA LEU A 276 -16.52 1.62 14.23
C LEU A 276 -15.72 2.44 13.22
N PHE A 277 -14.59 2.99 13.66
CA PHE A 277 -13.60 3.61 12.78
C PHE A 277 -12.40 2.69 12.58
N ILE A 278 -12.07 2.40 11.31
CA ILE A 278 -10.97 1.51 10.91
C ILE A 278 -9.94 2.34 10.16
N ALA A 279 -8.70 2.34 10.64
CA ALA A 279 -7.57 2.93 9.96
C ALA A 279 -6.81 1.88 9.14
N ASP A 280 -6.74 2.04 7.82
CA ASP A 280 -5.89 1.22 6.96
C ASP A 280 -4.50 1.84 6.83
N GLU A 281 -3.57 1.38 7.66
CA GLU A 281 -2.18 1.83 7.72
C GLU A 281 -1.22 0.96 6.88
N VAL A 282 -1.75 0.18 5.96
CA VAL A 282 -0.95 -0.74 5.13
C VAL A 282 0.15 -0.01 4.36
N ILE A 283 -0.10 1.23 3.90
CA ILE A 283 0.90 2.05 3.21
C ILE A 283 1.56 3.05 4.16
N THR A 284 0.79 3.68 5.04
CA THR A 284 1.21 4.83 5.85
C THR A 284 1.99 4.45 7.09
N GLY A 285 1.94 3.19 7.51
CA GLY A 285 2.64 2.68 8.68
C GLY A 285 4.17 2.55 8.52
N PHE A 286 4.80 2.26 9.65
CA PHE A 286 6.22 1.93 9.78
C PHE A 286 7.16 3.03 9.28
N GLY A 287 6.90 4.27 9.72
CA GLY A 287 7.81 5.41 9.51
C GLY A 287 7.52 6.24 8.26
N ARG A 288 6.64 5.78 7.36
CA ARG A 288 6.38 6.41 6.07
C ARG A 288 6.01 7.90 6.16
N THR A 289 5.30 8.30 7.21
CA THR A 289 4.80 9.67 7.43
C THR A 289 5.60 10.47 8.47
N GLY A 290 6.72 9.92 8.98
CA GLY A 290 7.52 10.55 10.02
C GLY A 290 7.07 10.26 11.46
N GLN A 291 6.14 9.34 11.62
CA GLN A 291 5.77 8.65 12.87
C GLN A 291 5.69 7.15 12.56
N TRP A 292 5.57 6.30 13.60
CA TRP A 292 5.38 4.87 13.37
C TRP A 292 4.14 4.61 12.52
N PHE A 293 3.06 5.35 12.77
CA PHE A 293 1.81 5.28 12.03
C PHE A 293 1.27 6.68 11.75
N ALA A 294 0.61 6.87 10.61
CA ALA A 294 -0.03 8.14 10.29
C ALA A 294 -1.16 8.47 11.27
N SER A 295 -1.77 7.47 11.90
CA SER A 295 -2.73 7.66 12.99
C SER A 295 -2.17 8.51 14.12
N GLN A 296 -0.87 8.39 14.44
CA GLN A 296 -0.22 9.24 15.44
C GLN A 296 -0.01 10.68 14.96
N THR A 297 0.25 10.87 13.65
CA THR A 297 0.44 12.21 13.07
C THR A 297 -0.87 12.98 12.95
N MET A 298 -1.98 12.27 12.71
CA MET A 298 -3.31 12.83 12.45
C MET A 298 -4.25 12.72 13.67
N ASP A 299 -3.73 12.30 14.81
CA ASP A 299 -4.48 12.10 16.06
C ASP A 299 -5.72 11.19 15.87
N LEU A 300 -5.53 10.07 15.19
CA LEU A 300 -6.58 9.08 14.96
C LEU A 300 -6.68 8.12 16.15
N GLN A 301 -7.90 7.81 16.53
CA GLN A 301 -8.24 6.85 17.58
C GLN A 301 -9.13 5.75 16.95
N PRO A 302 -8.55 4.87 16.12
CA PRO A 302 -9.34 3.84 15.44
C PRO A 302 -9.72 2.70 16.41
N ASP A 303 -10.90 2.12 16.21
CA ASP A 303 -11.31 0.89 16.88
C ASP A 303 -10.51 -0.33 16.41
N MET A 304 -10.02 -0.31 15.17
CA MET A 304 -9.16 -1.33 14.59
C MET A 304 -8.21 -0.71 13.55
N MET A 305 -7.04 -1.33 13.36
CA MET A 305 -6.03 -0.88 12.40
C MET A 305 -5.48 -2.04 11.58
N THR A 306 -5.36 -1.86 10.27
CA THR A 306 -4.69 -2.81 9.37
C THR A 306 -3.26 -2.39 9.09
N MET A 307 -2.33 -3.34 9.07
CA MET A 307 -0.94 -3.11 8.69
C MET A 307 -0.37 -4.29 7.88
N ALA A 308 0.54 -3.99 6.96
CA ALA A 308 1.27 -4.96 6.14
C ALA A 308 2.57 -4.32 5.60
N LYS A 309 2.98 -4.63 4.39
CA LYS A 309 4.07 -3.97 3.61
C LYS A 309 5.31 -3.62 4.43
N GLY A 310 5.37 -2.39 4.99
CA GLY A 310 6.47 -1.91 5.82
C GLY A 310 6.71 -2.75 7.08
N LEU A 311 5.77 -3.58 7.52
CA LEU A 311 5.92 -4.50 8.65
C LEU A 311 7.13 -5.43 8.47
N THR A 312 7.39 -5.91 7.26
CA THR A 312 8.50 -6.79 6.91
C THR A 312 9.41 -6.20 5.84
N SER A 313 9.22 -4.94 5.47
CA SER A 313 9.87 -4.29 4.32
C SER A 313 9.79 -5.11 3.02
N GLY A 314 8.74 -5.92 2.84
CA GLY A 314 8.54 -6.73 1.65
C GLY A 314 9.43 -7.97 1.54
N TYR A 315 10.31 -8.24 2.51
CA TYR A 315 11.20 -9.41 2.49
C TYR A 315 10.46 -10.73 2.60
N VAL A 316 9.38 -10.76 3.37
CA VAL A 316 8.44 -11.89 3.48
C VAL A 316 7.00 -11.38 3.60
N PRO A 317 6.00 -12.09 3.08
CA PRO A 317 4.61 -11.69 3.23
C PRO A 317 4.14 -11.85 4.68
N MET A 318 3.60 -10.78 5.26
CA MET A 318 2.92 -10.75 6.55
C MET A 318 2.03 -9.52 6.65
N SER A 319 0.92 -9.66 7.35
CA SER A 319 0.06 -8.56 7.76
C SER A 319 -0.47 -8.79 9.18
N ALA A 320 -0.96 -7.73 9.79
CA ALA A 320 -1.57 -7.78 11.10
C ALA A 320 -2.80 -6.85 11.16
N VAL A 321 -3.75 -7.24 12.00
CA VAL A 321 -4.87 -6.42 12.44
C VAL A 321 -4.65 -6.11 13.90
N MET A 322 -4.52 -4.83 14.24
CA MET A 322 -4.62 -4.39 15.64
C MET A 322 -6.09 -4.22 15.97
N VAL A 323 -6.52 -4.83 17.07
CA VAL A 323 -7.90 -4.80 17.57
C VAL A 323 -7.94 -3.99 18.84
N GLY A 324 -8.72 -2.93 18.85
CA GLY A 324 -8.87 -2.04 20.00
C GLY A 324 -9.66 -2.68 21.13
N ASP A 325 -9.44 -2.17 22.34
CA ASP A 325 -10.00 -2.74 23.57
C ASP A 325 -11.53 -2.83 23.53
N ARG A 326 -12.20 -1.88 22.91
CA ARG A 326 -13.66 -1.89 22.70
C ARG A 326 -14.13 -3.18 22.01
N VAL A 327 -13.50 -3.53 20.91
CA VAL A 327 -13.85 -4.70 20.10
C VAL A 327 -13.30 -5.99 20.73
N ALA A 328 -12.03 -5.97 21.12
CA ALA A 328 -11.34 -7.13 21.68
C ALA A 328 -11.99 -7.65 22.96
N THR A 329 -12.35 -6.77 23.90
CA THR A 329 -13.00 -7.17 25.15
C THR A 329 -14.30 -7.92 24.89
N ARG A 330 -15.11 -7.45 23.94
CA ARG A 330 -16.38 -8.07 23.59
C ARG A 330 -16.19 -9.43 22.92
N LEU A 331 -15.26 -9.51 21.96
CA LEU A 331 -14.94 -10.77 21.27
C LEU A 331 -14.37 -11.82 22.24
N ILE A 332 -13.51 -11.41 23.18
CA ILE A 332 -12.90 -12.33 24.16
C ILE A 332 -13.93 -12.84 25.17
N ALA A 333 -14.83 -11.96 25.66
CA ALA A 333 -15.78 -12.33 26.69
C ALA A 333 -16.91 -13.23 26.15
N ASP A 334 -17.47 -12.89 25.00
CA ASP A 334 -18.73 -13.46 24.52
C ASP A 334 -18.66 -14.01 23.08
N GLY A 335 -17.54 -13.84 22.36
CA GLY A 335 -17.40 -14.22 20.97
C GLY A 335 -17.30 -15.74 20.72
N GLY A 336 -16.99 -16.51 21.76
CA GLY A 336 -16.77 -17.95 21.62
C GLY A 336 -15.55 -18.27 20.73
N GLU A 337 -15.62 -19.36 19.98
CA GLU A 337 -14.59 -19.71 19.00
C GLU A 337 -14.78 -18.88 17.73
N PHE A 338 -13.78 -18.06 17.39
CA PHE A 338 -13.78 -17.28 16.15
C PHE A 338 -13.36 -18.17 14.97
N TYR A 339 -14.34 -18.71 14.24
CA TYR A 339 -14.12 -19.61 13.09
C TYR A 339 -13.50 -18.87 11.89
N HIS A 340 -12.31 -18.35 12.08
CA HIS A 340 -11.54 -17.63 11.07
C HIS A 340 -10.04 -17.71 11.33
N GLY A 341 -9.26 -17.85 10.27
CA GLY A 341 -7.81 -17.88 10.31
C GLY A 341 -7.24 -18.38 8.99
N PHE A 342 -5.97 -18.12 8.77
CA PHE A 342 -5.23 -18.60 7.61
C PHE A 342 -4.17 -19.58 8.05
N THR A 343 -3.86 -20.57 7.22
CA THR A 343 -2.83 -21.57 7.53
C THR A 343 -1.52 -20.94 7.99
N TYR A 344 -1.14 -19.81 7.40
CA TYR A 344 0.11 -19.12 7.71
C TYR A 344 -0.06 -17.92 8.64
N SER A 345 -1.21 -17.74 9.31
CA SER A 345 -1.38 -16.72 10.34
C SER A 345 -0.29 -16.83 11.40
N GLY A 346 0.48 -15.75 11.61
CA GLY A 346 1.56 -15.73 12.59
C GLY A 346 2.72 -16.69 12.25
N HIS A 347 3.09 -16.78 10.99
CA HIS A 347 4.23 -17.59 10.53
C HIS A 347 5.52 -17.23 11.29
N PRO A 348 6.20 -18.18 11.94
CA PRO A 348 7.33 -17.86 12.83
C PRO A 348 8.48 -17.15 12.12
N VAL A 349 8.80 -17.52 10.87
CA VAL A 349 9.84 -16.86 10.09
C VAL A 349 9.45 -15.44 9.72
N ALA A 350 8.21 -15.23 9.31
CA ALA A 350 7.73 -13.88 8.98
C ALA A 350 7.73 -12.95 10.20
N ALA A 351 7.34 -13.47 11.36
CA ALA A 351 7.38 -12.73 12.62
C ALA A 351 8.82 -12.39 13.06
N ALA A 352 9.78 -13.30 12.87
CA ALA A 352 11.18 -13.05 13.17
C ALA A 352 11.78 -11.97 12.24
N VAL A 353 11.43 -12.00 10.95
CA VAL A 353 11.84 -10.96 9.99
C VAL A 353 11.19 -9.63 10.33
N ALA A 354 9.90 -9.62 10.71
CA ALA A 354 9.21 -8.39 11.13
C ALA A 354 9.89 -7.75 12.35
N LEU A 355 10.24 -8.54 13.38
CA LEU A 355 10.97 -8.04 14.55
C LEU A 355 12.32 -7.43 14.16
N ALA A 356 13.13 -8.13 13.36
CA ALA A 356 14.40 -7.60 12.88
C ALA A 356 14.23 -6.32 12.04
N ASN A 357 13.16 -6.24 11.24
CA ASN A 357 12.84 -5.04 10.47
C ASN A 357 12.48 -3.85 11.38
N LEU A 358 11.69 -4.08 12.43
CA LEU A 358 11.38 -3.03 13.41
C LEU A 358 12.63 -2.57 14.17
N GLU A 359 13.55 -3.50 14.51
CA GLU A 359 14.84 -3.18 15.13
C GLU A 359 15.70 -2.29 14.21
N ILE A 360 15.72 -2.53 12.88
CA ILE A 360 16.43 -1.68 11.91
C ILE A 360 15.80 -0.29 11.86
N ILE A 361 14.48 -0.20 11.71
CA ILE A 361 13.76 1.09 11.64
C ILE A 361 14.04 1.94 12.88
N GLU A 362 13.99 1.34 14.06
CA GLU A 362 14.24 1.99 15.35
C GLU A 362 15.73 2.33 15.52
N GLY A 363 16.61 1.35 15.30
CA GLY A 363 18.06 1.48 15.53
C GLY A 363 18.75 2.48 14.60
N GLU A 364 18.28 2.61 13.36
CA GLU A 364 18.77 3.62 12.40
C GLU A 364 18.02 4.97 12.52
N GLY A 365 17.04 5.07 13.41
CA GLY A 365 16.26 6.31 13.63
C GLY A 365 15.47 6.75 12.40
N LEU A 366 15.01 5.80 11.57
CA LEU A 366 14.40 6.12 10.26
C LEU A 366 13.12 6.93 10.39
N VAL A 367 12.31 6.70 11.43
CA VAL A 367 11.09 7.48 11.70
C VAL A 367 11.43 8.97 11.92
N GLU A 368 12.42 9.23 12.78
CA GLU A 368 12.86 10.58 13.09
C GLU A 368 13.51 11.25 11.87
N ARG A 369 14.32 10.49 11.11
CA ARG A 369 14.94 10.97 9.88
C ARG A 369 13.91 11.42 8.85
N VAL A 370 12.83 10.64 8.65
CA VAL A 370 11.72 11.05 7.77
C VAL A 370 11.07 12.33 8.28
N ARG A 371 10.84 12.43 9.59
CA ARG A 371 10.18 13.59 10.19
C ARG A 371 10.99 14.87 10.08
N GLN A 372 12.30 14.80 10.31
CA GLN A 372 13.15 15.99 10.48
C GLN A 372 14.04 16.32 9.28
N ASP A 373 14.36 15.33 8.43
CA ASP A 373 15.32 15.50 7.34
C ASP A 373 14.71 15.13 5.97
N THR A 374 14.55 13.83 5.67
CA THR A 374 14.27 13.38 4.30
C THR A 374 12.86 13.73 3.84
N GLY A 375 11.86 13.75 4.71
CA GLY A 375 10.49 14.16 4.35
C GLY A 375 10.41 15.65 4.00
N PRO A 376 10.86 16.58 4.86
CA PRO A 376 10.95 18.01 4.53
C PRO A 376 11.80 18.28 3.28
N TYR A 377 12.93 17.58 3.12
CA TYR A 377 13.79 17.75 1.96
C TYR A 377 13.12 17.27 0.66
N LEU A 378 12.40 16.15 0.69
CA LEU A 378 11.62 15.67 -0.46
C LEU A 378 10.57 16.70 -0.89
N ALA A 379 9.88 17.32 0.07
CA ALA A 379 8.91 18.37 -0.21
C ALA A 379 9.56 19.61 -0.85
N GLU A 380 10.69 20.06 -0.31
CA GLU A 380 11.45 21.20 -0.85
C GLU A 380 11.97 20.91 -2.27
N ALA A 381 12.56 19.73 -2.47
CA ALA A 381 13.16 19.36 -3.75
C ALA A 381 12.14 19.15 -4.88
N LEU A 382 10.94 18.65 -4.56
CA LEU A 382 9.86 18.47 -5.54
C LEU A 382 9.08 19.75 -5.84
N ALA A 383 9.03 20.72 -4.92
CA ALA A 383 8.22 21.94 -5.07
C ALA A 383 8.44 22.69 -6.39
N PRO A 384 9.68 22.85 -6.93
CA PRO A 384 9.90 23.53 -8.21
C PRO A 384 9.27 22.83 -9.41
N LEU A 385 8.91 21.55 -9.31
CA LEU A 385 8.20 20.85 -10.39
C LEU A 385 6.78 21.40 -10.60
N ALA A 386 6.19 22.06 -9.60
CA ALA A 386 4.91 22.75 -9.72
C ALA A 386 4.92 23.88 -10.76
N GLU A 387 6.10 24.41 -11.11
CA GLU A 387 6.23 25.42 -12.16
C GLU A 387 6.11 24.85 -13.57
N HIS A 388 6.29 23.54 -13.73
CA HIS A 388 6.21 22.88 -15.02
C HIS A 388 4.80 22.94 -15.60
N ARG A 389 4.68 23.21 -16.93
CA ARG A 389 3.40 23.43 -17.65
C ARG A 389 2.40 22.28 -17.51
N LEU A 390 2.89 21.02 -17.38
CA LEU A 390 2.05 19.84 -17.20
C LEU A 390 1.63 19.60 -15.75
N VAL A 391 2.15 20.34 -14.78
CA VAL A 391 1.95 20.06 -13.34
C VAL A 391 0.93 21.02 -12.75
N GLY A 392 -0.21 20.47 -12.33
CA GLY A 392 -1.26 21.23 -11.63
C GLY A 392 -1.00 21.31 -10.13
N GLU A 393 -0.47 20.24 -9.53
CA GLU A 393 -0.19 20.16 -8.10
C GLU A 393 1.01 19.24 -7.84
N VAL A 394 1.82 19.61 -6.83
CA VAL A 394 2.78 18.71 -6.17
C VAL A 394 2.36 18.61 -4.72
N ARG A 395 2.12 17.38 -4.24
CA ARG A 395 1.73 17.13 -2.83
C ARG A 395 2.66 16.12 -2.19
N THR A 396 2.98 16.33 -0.93
CA THR A 396 3.93 15.49 -0.18
C THR A 396 3.44 15.28 1.25
N TYR A 397 3.70 14.08 1.80
CA TYR A 397 3.44 13.77 3.19
C TYR A 397 4.45 12.74 3.70
N GLY A 398 5.45 13.18 4.46
CA GLY A 398 6.60 12.35 4.81
C GLY A 398 7.34 11.88 3.55
N MET A 399 7.51 10.56 3.39
CA MET A 399 8.09 9.93 2.20
C MET A 399 7.02 9.42 1.23
N LEU A 400 5.92 10.15 1.10
CA LEU A 400 4.89 9.99 0.06
C LEU A 400 4.83 11.26 -0.76
N ALA A 401 4.77 11.16 -2.09
CA ALA A 401 4.60 12.31 -2.97
C ALA A 401 3.74 11.97 -4.19
N ALA A 402 3.09 12.99 -4.73
CA ALA A 402 2.45 12.92 -6.03
C ALA A 402 2.66 14.21 -6.82
N ILE A 403 2.79 14.06 -8.14
CA ILE A 403 2.84 15.13 -9.13
C ILE A 403 1.59 14.94 -10.00
N GLU A 404 0.61 15.82 -9.85
CA GLU A 404 -0.64 15.77 -10.62
C GLU A 404 -0.44 16.40 -11.98
N LEU A 405 -0.69 15.65 -13.05
CA LEU A 405 -0.56 16.14 -14.41
C LEU A 405 -1.88 16.73 -14.90
N VAL A 406 -1.79 17.88 -15.56
CA VAL A 406 -2.94 18.62 -16.09
C VAL A 406 -2.69 19.03 -17.53
N LYS A 407 -3.78 19.18 -18.29
CA LYS A 407 -3.75 19.71 -19.63
C LYS A 407 -3.54 21.24 -19.62
N SER A 408 -4.13 21.92 -18.66
CA SER A 408 -4.00 23.38 -18.47
C SER A 408 -4.00 23.72 -16.98
N LYS A 409 -3.21 24.72 -16.61
CA LYS A 409 -3.16 25.31 -15.26
C LYS A 409 -4.20 26.41 -15.04
N ASP A 410 -4.77 26.95 -16.11
CA ASP A 410 -5.80 28.01 -16.08
C ASP A 410 -7.18 27.42 -15.72
N GLY A 411 -7.35 27.08 -14.43
CA GLY A 411 -8.42 26.25 -13.92
C GLY A 411 -8.12 24.78 -14.23
N PRO A 412 -7.78 23.93 -13.27
CA PRO A 412 -7.12 22.63 -13.52
C PRO A 412 -7.95 21.77 -14.48
N GLU A 413 -7.64 21.86 -15.77
CA GLU A 413 -8.25 21.04 -16.81
C GLU A 413 -7.51 19.71 -16.87
N LEU A 414 -8.18 18.62 -16.51
CA LEU A 414 -7.66 17.27 -16.61
C LEU A 414 -7.65 16.79 -18.06
N PHE A 415 -6.85 15.78 -18.35
CA PHE A 415 -6.87 15.13 -19.65
C PHE A 415 -8.16 14.32 -19.84
N ALA A 416 -8.72 14.37 -21.05
CA ALA A 416 -9.97 13.67 -21.37
C ALA A 416 -9.81 12.13 -21.33
N ASP A 417 -8.64 11.64 -21.72
CA ASP A 417 -8.26 10.23 -21.66
C ASP A 417 -7.41 9.99 -20.43
N THR A 418 -8.10 9.76 -19.32
CA THR A 418 -7.50 9.64 -17.99
C THR A 418 -6.51 8.48 -17.93
N GLY A 419 -5.29 8.77 -17.48
CA GLY A 419 -4.21 7.80 -17.27
C GLY A 419 -3.25 7.63 -18.44
N THR A 420 -3.61 8.08 -19.63
CA THR A 420 -2.74 7.98 -20.82
C THR A 420 -1.48 8.83 -20.65
N VAL A 421 -1.63 10.08 -20.21
CA VAL A 421 -0.48 10.99 -20.03
C VAL A 421 0.39 10.54 -18.86
N GLY A 422 -0.23 10.08 -17.78
CA GLY A 422 0.49 9.45 -16.67
C GLY A 422 1.31 8.24 -17.09
N ALA A 423 0.77 7.37 -17.95
CA ALA A 423 1.48 6.21 -18.50
C ALA A 423 2.70 6.63 -19.34
N ILE A 424 2.54 7.62 -20.23
CA ILE A 424 3.65 8.18 -21.03
C ILE A 424 4.75 8.74 -20.11
N CYS A 425 4.39 9.53 -19.10
CA CYS A 425 5.35 10.12 -18.17
C CYS A 425 6.08 9.04 -17.36
N ARG A 426 5.36 8.02 -16.90
CA ARG A 426 5.94 6.86 -16.21
C ARG A 426 6.98 6.16 -17.08
N ASP A 427 6.66 5.91 -18.33
CA ASP A 427 7.55 5.20 -19.25
C ASP A 427 8.83 6.01 -19.52
N HIS A 428 8.74 7.34 -19.65
CA HIS A 428 9.90 8.22 -19.72
C HIS A 428 10.72 8.23 -18.44
N ALA A 429 10.07 8.19 -17.25
CA ALA A 429 10.77 8.12 -15.98
C ALA A 429 11.55 6.80 -15.83
N ILE A 430 10.92 5.68 -16.16
CA ILE A 430 11.57 4.35 -16.10
C ILE A 430 12.73 4.27 -17.10
N ALA A 431 12.54 4.76 -18.33
CA ALA A 431 13.60 4.83 -19.34
C ALA A 431 14.75 5.76 -18.90
N GLY A 432 14.45 6.77 -18.08
CA GLY A 432 15.44 7.66 -17.45
C GLY A 432 16.13 7.06 -16.22
N GLY A 433 15.75 5.86 -15.77
CA GLY A 433 16.35 5.17 -14.63
C GLY A 433 15.64 5.43 -13.29
N LEU A 434 14.37 5.83 -13.29
CA LEU A 434 13.56 6.03 -12.08
C LEU A 434 12.25 5.25 -12.15
N MET A 435 12.02 4.37 -11.18
CA MET A 435 10.73 3.72 -11.00
C MET A 435 9.75 4.69 -10.32
N MET A 436 8.77 5.15 -11.07
CA MET A 436 7.58 5.87 -10.62
C MET A 436 6.33 5.15 -11.07
N ARG A 437 5.22 5.36 -10.38
CA ARG A 437 3.93 4.82 -10.78
C ARG A 437 2.99 5.93 -11.22
N ALA A 438 2.26 5.70 -12.31
CA ALA A 438 1.12 6.52 -12.69
C ALA A 438 -0.17 5.95 -12.06
N VAL A 439 -0.97 6.79 -11.45
CA VAL A 439 -2.32 6.51 -10.99
C VAL A 439 -3.23 7.55 -11.61
N ARG A 440 -4.03 7.15 -12.60
CA ARG A 440 -4.61 8.11 -13.53
C ARG A 440 -3.48 8.97 -14.12
N ASP A 441 -3.57 10.29 -14.03
CA ASP A 441 -2.51 11.20 -14.44
C ASP A 441 -1.73 11.81 -13.25
N ALA A 442 -1.76 11.16 -12.08
CA ALA A 442 -0.89 11.47 -10.96
C ALA A 442 0.36 10.57 -10.97
N MET A 443 1.54 11.17 -11.04
CA MET A 443 2.81 10.46 -10.88
C MET A 443 3.15 10.37 -9.41
N ILE A 444 3.24 9.16 -8.86
CA ILE A 444 3.43 8.94 -7.43
C ILE A 444 4.80 8.37 -7.09
N LEU A 445 5.30 8.78 -5.92
CA LEU A 445 6.55 8.37 -5.31
C LEU A 445 6.31 7.89 -3.88
N SER A 446 7.02 6.86 -3.48
CA SER A 446 7.06 6.33 -2.13
C SER A 446 8.39 5.61 -1.89
N PRO A 447 9.51 6.32 -1.94
CA PRO A 447 10.83 5.70 -1.91
C PRO A 447 11.12 5.03 -0.56
N PRO A 448 12.16 4.16 -0.46
CA PRO A 448 12.66 3.67 0.81
C PRO A 448 12.92 4.80 1.82
N LEU A 449 12.70 4.53 3.12
CA LEU A 449 12.97 5.54 4.18
C LEU A 449 14.45 5.83 4.32
N THR A 450 15.28 4.94 3.79
CA THR A 450 16.73 5.04 3.77
C THR A 450 17.29 5.92 2.65
N PHE A 451 16.43 6.46 1.75
CA PHE A 451 16.88 7.41 0.71
C PHE A 451 17.72 8.52 1.31
N THR A 452 18.80 8.85 0.61
CA THR A 452 19.64 10.02 0.91
C THR A 452 19.10 11.26 0.19
N ARG A 453 19.65 12.43 0.52
CA ARG A 453 19.34 13.66 -0.24
C ARG A 453 19.80 13.53 -1.69
N ASP A 454 20.92 12.88 -1.96
CA ASP A 454 21.42 12.62 -3.32
C ASP A 454 20.44 11.75 -4.13
N ASP A 455 19.81 10.73 -3.50
CA ASP A 455 18.77 9.91 -4.15
C ASP A 455 17.51 10.75 -4.46
N ILE A 456 17.15 11.67 -3.58
CA ILE A 456 16.04 12.60 -3.78
C ILE A 456 16.36 13.55 -4.95
N ASP A 457 17.56 14.12 -4.99
CA ASP A 457 18.00 15.02 -6.08
C ASP A 457 18.02 14.26 -7.43
N GLU A 458 18.51 13.02 -7.44
CA GLU A 458 18.46 12.17 -8.64
C GLU A 458 17.01 11.92 -9.07
N THR A 459 16.11 11.62 -8.13
CA THR A 459 14.69 11.43 -8.37
C THR A 459 14.07 12.66 -9.03
N VAL A 460 14.30 13.86 -8.47
CA VAL A 460 13.75 15.12 -8.99
C VAL A 460 14.29 15.42 -10.40
N ARG A 461 15.57 15.22 -10.61
CA ARG A 461 16.23 15.42 -11.92
C ARG A 461 15.61 14.53 -13.01
N ILE A 462 15.39 13.23 -12.70
CA ILE A 462 14.82 12.29 -13.67
C ILE A 462 13.32 12.59 -13.87
N ALA A 463 12.57 12.87 -12.80
CA ALA A 463 11.16 13.22 -12.88
C ALA A 463 10.95 14.48 -13.75
N ARG A 464 11.78 15.53 -13.56
CA ARG A 464 11.75 16.74 -14.41
C ARG A 464 11.96 16.40 -15.87
N ARG A 465 12.98 15.58 -16.17
CA ARG A 465 13.27 15.17 -17.54
C ARG A 465 12.11 14.37 -18.15
N ALA A 466 11.47 13.50 -17.37
CA ALA A 466 10.29 12.73 -17.81
C ALA A 466 9.11 13.68 -18.15
N LEU A 467 8.88 14.70 -17.33
CA LEU A 467 7.87 15.72 -17.60
C LEU A 467 8.17 16.50 -18.91
N ASP A 468 9.43 16.93 -19.12
CA ASP A 468 9.84 17.62 -20.34
C ASP A 468 9.58 16.75 -21.58
N LEU A 469 10.01 15.47 -21.56
CA LEU A 469 9.81 14.52 -22.67
C LEU A 469 8.32 14.23 -22.91
N THR A 470 7.52 14.14 -21.87
CA THR A 470 6.07 13.94 -21.97
C THR A 470 5.42 15.15 -22.65
N ALA A 471 5.79 16.36 -22.25
CA ALA A 471 5.29 17.58 -22.86
C ALA A 471 5.66 17.68 -24.34
N ASP A 472 6.91 17.37 -24.69
CA ASP A 472 7.38 17.34 -26.09
C ASP A 472 6.62 16.32 -26.93
N GLN A 473 6.35 15.10 -26.38
CA GLN A 473 5.57 14.06 -27.06
C GLN A 473 4.11 14.46 -27.29
N LEU A 474 3.54 15.27 -26.40
CA LEU A 474 2.18 15.82 -26.51
C LEU A 474 2.10 17.06 -27.42
N GLY A 475 3.25 17.62 -27.85
CA GLY A 475 3.31 18.86 -28.61
C GLY A 475 2.94 20.11 -27.80
N LEU A 476 3.13 20.06 -26.48
CA LEU A 476 2.85 21.13 -25.52
C LEU A 476 4.10 21.92 -25.20
#